data_5bdc7842ab6f12a40b7a22b83743d62a
#
_entry.id   5bdc7842ab6f12a40b7a22b83743d62a
#
_cell.length_a   1.000
_cell.length_b   1.000
_cell.length_c   1.000
_cell.angle_alpha   90.00
_cell.angle_beta   90.00
_cell.angle_gamma   90.00
#
_symmetry.space_group_name_H-M   'P 1'
#
loop_
_entity.id
_entity.type
_entity.pdbx_description
1 polymer ?
#
loop_
_entity_poly.entity_id
_entity_poly.type
_entity_poly.pdbx_seq_one_letter_code
_entity_poly.pdbx_strand_id
1 'polypeptide(L)' 'MNYVIVRLFGLWHVAAFENGVMQYSIYGGYKREQDAKRQATIHGIEITEVRR' A
#
# COMPACT_ATOMS: atom_id res chain seq x y z
N MET A 1 0.89 -2.68 -13.62
CA MET A 1 0.48 -1.96 -12.40
C MET A 1 1.24 -2.51 -11.20
N ASN A 2 1.79 -1.62 -10.40
CA ASN A 2 2.55 -2.01 -9.21
C ASN A 2 1.74 -1.74 -7.95
N TYR A 3 2.00 -2.50 -6.91
CA TYR A 3 1.35 -2.31 -5.62
C TYR A 3 2.39 -1.83 -4.61
N VAL A 4 2.07 -0.77 -3.91
CA VAL A 4 3.00 -0.04 -3.06
C VAL A 4 2.36 0.18 -1.69
N ILE A 5 3.16 0.05 -0.64
CA ILE A 5 2.76 0.50 0.69
C ILE A 5 3.11 1.97 0.77
N VAL A 6 2.12 2.80 1.08
CA VAL A 6 2.30 4.26 1.10
C VAL A 6 1.66 4.85 2.36
N ARG A 7 2.27 5.90 2.89
CA ARG A 7 1.74 6.61 4.04
C ARG A 7 1.04 7.87 3.56
N LEU A 8 -0.26 7.95 3.85
CA LEU A 8 -1.10 9.09 3.47
C LEU A 8 -1.84 9.58 4.71
N PHE A 9 -1.73 10.88 5.00
CA PHE A 9 -2.43 11.49 6.13
C PHE A 9 -2.16 10.77 7.45
N GLY A 10 -0.92 10.31 7.63
CA GLY A 10 -0.52 9.62 8.86
C GLY A 10 -0.95 8.17 8.96
N LEU A 11 -1.60 7.63 7.93
CA LEU A 11 -2.04 6.24 7.91
C LEU A 11 -1.41 5.49 6.74
N TRP A 12 -1.27 4.18 6.91
CA TRP A 12 -0.63 3.32 5.90
C TRP A 12 -1.68 2.68 5.01
N HIS A 13 -1.37 2.59 3.73
CA HIS A 13 -2.28 2.07 2.72
C HIS A 13 -1.56 1.13 1.78
N VAL A 14 -2.31 0.17 1.23
CA VAL A 14 -1.87 -0.60 0.07
C VAL A 14 -2.50 0.07 -1.13
N ALA A 15 -1.68 0.60 -2.02
CA ALA A 15 -2.15 1.38 -3.17
C ALA A 15 -1.65 0.82 -4.49
N ALA A 16 -2.44 1.00 -5.52
CA ALA A 16 -2.07 0.63 -6.89
C ALA A 16 -1.43 1.85 -7.56
N PHE A 17 -0.24 1.62 -8.13
CA PHE A 17 0.50 2.65 -8.86
C PHE A 17 0.71 2.23 -10.30
N GLU A 18 0.68 3.19 -11.20
CA GLU A 18 1.02 2.97 -12.60
C GLU A 18 1.84 4.15 -13.09
N ASN A 19 3.01 3.84 -13.69
CA ASN A 19 3.95 4.85 -14.18
C ASN A 19 4.34 5.86 -13.09
N GLY A 20 4.48 5.39 -11.85
CA GLY A 20 4.87 6.22 -10.73
C GLY A 20 3.75 7.08 -10.15
N VAL A 21 2.53 6.93 -10.63
CA VAL A 21 1.36 7.70 -10.18
C VAL A 21 0.38 6.79 -9.46
N MET A 22 -0.06 7.22 -8.28
CA MET A 22 -1.05 6.47 -7.50
C MET A 22 -2.40 6.52 -8.21
N GLN A 23 -2.97 5.34 -8.47
CA GLN A 23 -4.28 5.24 -9.10
C GLN A 23 -5.39 5.20 -8.06
N TYR A 24 -5.25 4.33 -7.07
CA TYR A 24 -6.24 4.22 -6.01
C TYR A 24 -5.65 3.44 -4.84
N SER A 25 -6.27 3.62 -3.67
CA SER A 25 -5.95 2.85 -2.48
C SER A 25 -6.84 1.61 -2.45
N ILE A 26 -6.22 0.43 -2.33
CA ILE A 26 -6.95 -0.83 -2.28
C ILE A 26 -7.42 -1.09 -0.85
N TYR A 27 -6.49 -1.02 0.09
CA TYR A 27 -6.76 -1.19 1.51
C TYR A 27 -6.07 -0.06 2.24
N GLY A 28 -6.69 0.46 3.27
CA GLY A 28 -6.09 1.59 3.94
C GLY A 28 -6.63 1.89 5.31
N GLY A 29 -5.98 2.92 5.90
CA GLY A 29 -6.33 3.35 7.21
C GLY A 29 -5.63 2.58 8.31
N TYR A 30 -4.47 1.99 8.05
CA TYR A 30 -3.70 1.26 9.07
C TYR A 30 -2.75 2.20 9.79
N LYS A 31 -2.66 2.05 11.09
CA LYS A 31 -1.77 2.89 11.90
C LYS A 31 -0.31 2.49 11.78
N ARG A 32 -0.04 1.23 11.38
CA ARG A 32 1.31 0.69 11.30
C ARG A 32 1.61 0.16 9.91
N GLU A 33 2.85 0.36 9.47
CA GLU A 33 3.31 -0.16 8.19
C GLU A 33 3.12 -1.68 8.10
N GLN A 34 3.46 -2.40 9.18
CA GLN A 34 3.38 -3.86 9.18
C GLN A 34 1.95 -4.36 9.00
N ASP A 35 0.96 -3.61 9.46
CA ASP A 35 -0.44 -3.99 9.29
C ASP A 35 -0.86 -3.92 7.83
N ALA A 36 -0.42 -2.89 7.13
CA ALA A 36 -0.66 -2.77 5.69
C ALA A 36 0.02 -3.91 4.93
N LYS A 37 1.27 -4.22 5.28
CA LYS A 37 2.00 -5.32 4.66
C LYS A 37 1.31 -6.66 4.89
N ARG A 38 0.78 -6.86 6.10
CA ARG A 38 0.07 -8.09 6.44
C ARG A 38 -1.18 -8.25 5.58
N GLN A 39 -1.92 -7.18 5.40
CA GLN A 39 -3.10 -7.20 4.55
C GLN A 39 -2.76 -7.54 3.11
N ALA A 40 -1.69 -6.97 2.58
CA ALA A 40 -1.23 -7.30 1.24
C ALA A 40 -0.90 -8.79 1.12
N THR A 41 -0.21 -9.35 2.11
CA THR A 41 0.15 -10.77 2.12
C THR A 41 -1.09 -11.67 2.17
N ILE A 42 -2.05 -11.32 3.02
CA ILE A 42 -3.29 -12.10 3.16
C ILE A 42 -4.05 -12.17 1.83
N HIS A 43 -4.03 -11.07 1.08
CA HIS A 43 -4.76 -11.00 -0.20
C HIS A 43 -3.89 -11.40 -1.41
N GLY A 44 -2.68 -11.90 -1.16
CA GLY A 44 -1.81 -12.35 -2.25
C GLY A 44 -1.26 -11.24 -3.12
N ILE A 45 -1.18 -10.02 -2.57
CA ILE A 45 -0.66 -8.86 -3.31
C ILE A 45 0.84 -8.75 -3.10
N GLU A 46 1.60 -8.71 -4.21
CA GLU A 46 3.05 -8.53 -4.15
C GLU A 46 3.37 -7.03 -4.09
N ILE A 47 4.03 -6.62 -3.02
CA ILE A 47 4.43 -5.23 -2.81
C ILE A 47 5.81 -5.01 -3.43
N THR A 48 5.92 -4.02 -4.31
CA THR A 48 7.17 -3.72 -5.01
C THR A 48 7.96 -2.59 -4.35
N GLU A 49 7.31 -1.78 -3.51
CA GLU A 49 7.97 -0.62 -2.92
C GLU A 49 7.23 -0.20 -1.66
N VAL A 50 7.95 0.42 -0.73
CA VAL A 50 7.35 1.06 0.45
C VAL A 50 7.72 2.54 0.40
N ARG A 51 6.73 3.40 0.39
CA ARG A 51 6.92 4.87 0.40
C ARG A 51 6.48 5.43 1.74
N ARG A 52 7.41 6.09 2.39
CA ARG A 52 7.18 6.71 3.70
C ARG A 52 6.96 8.21 3.59
#